data_260a9b5d0592ec008997aa5ceca97ec3
#
_entry.id   260a9b5d0592ec008997aa5ceca97ec3
#
_cell.length_a   1.000
_cell.length_b   1.000
_cell.length_c   1.000
_cell.angle_alpha   90.00
_cell.angle_beta   90.00
_cell.angle_gamma   90.00
#
_symmetry.space_group_name_H-M   'P 1'
#
loop_
_entity.id
_entity.type
_entity.pdbx_description
1 polymer ?
#
loop_
_entity_poly.entity_id
_entity_poly.type
_entity_poly.pdbx_seq_one_letter_code
_entity_poly.pdbx_strand_id
1 'polypeptide(L)'
;MARICKVLIVENDRYVRELLGDAFEDEGFLFDTVENGPAMDEALDRDDYDIVVIDVTQPGDRDGIALAENAHAQGCGVILTTGDHRHVERLEESGRHYLLKPFKLRNLMDVVEQILTLASMECVRRKHRDGSRFPARGG
;
A
#
# COMPACT_ATOMS: atom_id res chain seq x y z
N MET A 1 -14.16 -9.58 15.95
CA MET A 1 -12.81 -9.92 15.49
C MET A 1 -12.40 -9.00 14.36
N ALA A 2 -11.26 -8.40 14.49
CA ALA A 2 -10.77 -7.54 13.45
C ALA A 2 -10.31 -8.33 12.24
N ARG A 3 -10.58 -7.79 11.06
CA ARG A 3 -10.08 -8.33 9.81
C ARG A 3 -8.56 -8.08 9.73
N ILE A 4 -7.82 -9.10 9.30
CA ILE A 4 -6.38 -8.93 9.11
C ILE A 4 -6.17 -8.21 7.79
N CYS A 5 -5.46 -7.09 7.84
CA CYS A 5 -5.18 -6.31 6.65
C CYS A 5 -4.10 -6.95 5.82
N LYS A 6 -4.21 -6.78 4.51
CA LYS A 6 -3.25 -7.35 3.58
C LYS A 6 -2.59 -6.24 2.76
N VAL A 7 -1.27 -6.33 2.65
CA VAL A 7 -0.44 -5.31 2.00
C VAL A 7 0.26 -5.92 0.79
N LEU A 8 0.31 -5.17 -0.30
CA LEU A 8 1.12 -5.55 -1.46
C LEU A 8 2.31 -4.59 -1.53
N ILE A 9 3.50 -5.15 -1.63
CA ILE A 9 4.73 -4.38 -1.72
C ILE A 9 5.28 -4.52 -3.14
N VAL A 10 5.41 -3.39 -3.84
CA VAL A 10 5.94 -3.32 -5.20
C VAL A 10 7.30 -2.65 -5.13
N GLU A 11 8.35 -3.45 -5.14
CA GLU A 11 9.70 -2.98 -4.90
C GLU A 11 10.69 -3.80 -5.73
N ASN A 12 11.46 -3.13 -6.56
CA ASN A 12 12.41 -3.76 -7.44
C ASN A 12 13.63 -4.34 -6.70
N ASP A 13 14.09 -3.66 -5.65
CA ASP A 13 15.26 -4.09 -4.90
C ASP A 13 14.88 -5.22 -3.94
N ARG A 14 15.49 -6.38 -4.15
CA ARG A 14 15.18 -7.56 -3.35
C ARG A 14 15.42 -7.33 -1.86
N TYR A 15 16.50 -6.66 -1.52
CA TYR A 15 16.85 -6.43 -0.12
C TYR A 15 15.82 -5.55 0.57
N VAL A 16 15.44 -4.45 -0.09
CA VAL A 16 14.40 -3.55 0.44
C VAL A 16 13.07 -4.27 0.52
N ARG A 17 12.75 -5.07 -0.48
CA ARG A 17 11.50 -5.84 -0.51
C ARG A 17 11.39 -6.78 0.68
N GLU A 18 12.48 -7.51 0.99
CA GLU A 18 12.50 -8.41 2.12
C GLU A 18 12.41 -7.65 3.45
N LEU A 19 13.10 -6.53 3.55
CA LEU A 19 13.05 -5.71 4.75
C LEU A 19 11.63 -5.20 5.04
N LEU A 20 10.95 -4.71 4.01
CA LEU A 20 9.58 -4.23 4.17
C LEU A 20 8.64 -5.39 4.52
N GLY A 21 8.82 -6.55 3.89
CA GLY A 21 8.01 -7.72 4.21
C GLY A 21 8.14 -8.12 5.66
N ASP A 22 9.36 -8.16 6.17
CA ASP A 22 9.61 -8.50 7.56
C ASP A 22 8.93 -7.49 8.50
N ALA A 23 8.97 -6.22 8.15
CA ALA A 23 8.35 -5.18 8.96
C ALA A 23 6.84 -5.36 9.05
N PHE A 24 6.19 -5.66 7.93
CA PHE A 24 4.74 -5.89 7.93
C PHE A 24 4.38 -7.18 8.66
N GLU A 25 5.19 -8.22 8.50
CA GLU A 25 4.96 -9.46 9.23
C GLU A 25 5.03 -9.25 10.74
N ASP A 26 6.04 -8.52 11.19
CA ASP A 26 6.20 -8.22 12.62
C ASP A 26 5.01 -7.45 13.19
N GLU A 27 4.36 -6.64 12.36
CA GLU A 27 3.19 -5.86 12.78
C GLU A 27 1.87 -6.62 12.61
N GLY A 28 1.93 -7.87 12.18
CA GLY A 28 0.73 -8.71 12.10
C GLY A 28 -0.06 -8.59 10.80
N PHE A 29 0.53 -8.00 9.78
CA PHE A 29 -0.14 -7.89 8.48
C PHE A 29 0.13 -9.12 7.62
N LEU A 30 -0.85 -9.49 6.82
CA LEU A 30 -0.60 -10.37 5.68
C LEU A 30 0.03 -9.53 4.59
N PHE A 31 0.89 -10.12 3.79
CA PHE A 31 1.51 -9.37 2.70
C PHE A 31 1.97 -10.28 1.57
N ASP A 32 2.08 -9.67 0.40
CA ASP A 32 2.74 -10.27 -0.75
C ASP A 32 3.72 -9.24 -1.31
N THR A 33 4.74 -9.71 -2.00
CA THR A 33 5.73 -8.84 -2.62
C THR A 33 5.83 -9.13 -4.10
N VAL A 34 5.99 -8.08 -4.90
CA VAL A 34 6.24 -8.20 -6.33
C VAL A 34 7.32 -7.22 -6.74
N GLU A 35 7.91 -7.44 -7.91
CA GLU A 35 9.08 -6.70 -8.35
C GLU A 35 8.77 -5.50 -9.24
N ASN A 36 7.61 -5.48 -9.89
CA ASN A 36 7.36 -4.49 -10.94
C ASN A 36 5.86 -4.29 -11.17
N GLY A 37 5.55 -3.36 -12.08
CA GLY A 37 4.18 -3.02 -12.41
C GLY A 37 3.34 -4.16 -12.97
N PRO A 38 3.83 -4.91 -13.97
CA PRO A 38 3.05 -6.05 -14.47
C PRO A 38 2.73 -7.07 -13.40
N ALA A 39 3.67 -7.37 -12.51
CA ALA A 39 3.42 -8.29 -11.40
C ALA A 39 2.43 -7.71 -10.40
N MET A 40 2.45 -6.39 -10.20
CA MET A 40 1.44 -5.72 -9.38
C MET A 40 0.05 -5.91 -9.96
N ASP A 41 -0.10 -5.68 -11.26
CA ASP A 41 -1.40 -5.83 -11.92
C ASP A 41 -1.95 -7.25 -11.79
N GLU A 42 -1.09 -8.25 -11.97
CA GLU A 42 -1.50 -9.63 -11.77
C GLU A 42 -1.94 -9.92 -10.34
N ALA A 43 -1.21 -9.38 -9.37
CA ALA A 43 -1.56 -9.58 -7.97
C ALA A 43 -2.91 -8.94 -7.65
N LEU A 44 -3.16 -7.73 -8.15
CA LEU A 44 -4.42 -7.02 -7.93
C LEU A 44 -5.60 -7.72 -8.60
N ASP A 45 -5.36 -8.43 -9.69
CA ASP A 45 -6.41 -9.21 -10.36
C ASP A 45 -6.76 -10.47 -9.57
N ARG A 46 -5.79 -11.02 -8.86
CA ARG A 46 -5.95 -12.29 -8.14
C ARG A 46 -6.51 -12.14 -6.75
N ASP A 47 -6.20 -11.02 -6.10
CA ASP A 47 -6.43 -10.90 -4.67
C ASP A 47 -6.79 -9.46 -4.31
N ASP A 48 -7.35 -9.29 -3.12
CA ASP A 48 -7.71 -7.97 -2.61
C ASP A 48 -6.66 -7.50 -1.62
N TYR A 49 -6.23 -6.26 -1.77
CA TYR A 49 -5.25 -5.65 -0.87
C TYR A 49 -5.82 -4.38 -0.26
N ASP A 50 -5.49 -4.16 1.00
CA ASP A 50 -5.92 -2.94 1.69
C ASP A 50 -4.98 -1.77 1.38
N ILE A 51 -3.69 -2.07 1.25
CA ILE A 51 -2.66 -1.06 0.99
C ILE A 51 -1.68 -1.61 -0.04
N VAL A 52 -1.21 -0.74 -0.92
CA VAL A 52 -0.12 -1.04 -1.84
C VAL A 52 1.00 -0.05 -1.59
N VAL A 53 2.20 -0.56 -1.32
CA VAL A 53 3.41 0.26 -1.14
C VAL A 53 4.20 0.16 -2.44
N ILE A 54 4.42 1.27 -3.11
CA ILE A 54 5.02 1.29 -4.45
C ILE A 54 6.27 2.14 -4.49
N ASP A 55 7.40 1.56 -4.89
CA ASP A 55 8.59 2.32 -5.21
C ASP A 55 8.34 3.06 -6.52
N VAL A 56 8.49 4.39 -6.49
CA VAL A 56 8.26 5.23 -7.68
C VAL A 56 9.25 4.91 -8.78
N THR A 57 10.46 4.51 -8.42
CA THR A 57 11.51 4.17 -9.39
C THR A 57 11.31 2.75 -9.87
N GLN A 58 10.47 2.56 -10.86
CA GLN A 58 10.17 1.24 -11.41
C GLN A 58 10.88 1.05 -12.75
N PRO A 59 11.36 -0.18 -13.03
CA PRO A 59 11.85 -0.49 -14.35
C PRO A 59 10.69 -0.58 -15.34
N GLY A 60 10.95 -0.26 -16.59
CA GLY A 60 9.96 -0.37 -17.66
C GLY A 60 9.30 0.96 -17.98
N ASP A 61 8.19 0.89 -18.70
CA ASP A 61 7.54 2.07 -19.29
C ASP A 61 6.62 2.83 -18.34
N ARG A 62 6.19 2.20 -17.27
CA ARG A 62 5.24 2.81 -16.33
C ARG A 62 5.97 3.25 -15.09
N ASP A 63 5.74 4.48 -14.67
CA ASP A 63 6.30 4.95 -13.43
C ASP A 63 5.39 4.61 -12.24
N GLY A 64 5.93 4.76 -11.04
CA GLY A 64 5.20 4.39 -9.83
C GLY A 64 3.96 5.22 -9.57
N ILE A 65 3.92 6.46 -10.08
CA ILE A 65 2.74 7.30 -9.90
C ILE A 65 1.57 6.77 -10.73
N ALA A 66 1.83 6.31 -11.95
CA ALA A 66 0.80 5.70 -12.77
C ALA A 66 0.29 4.40 -12.13
N LEU A 67 1.20 3.62 -11.56
CA LEU A 67 0.81 2.41 -10.83
C LEU A 67 -0.06 2.74 -9.62
N ALA A 68 0.27 3.83 -8.93
CA ALA A 68 -0.50 4.28 -7.78
C ALA A 68 -1.94 4.62 -8.16
N GLU A 69 -2.12 5.27 -9.30
CA GLU A 69 -3.47 5.62 -9.76
C GLU A 69 -4.30 4.37 -10.05
N ASN A 70 -3.67 3.35 -10.63
CA ASN A 70 -4.36 2.08 -10.87
C ASN A 70 -4.76 1.39 -9.56
N ALA A 71 -3.85 1.33 -8.61
CA ALA A 71 -4.14 0.72 -7.31
C ALA A 71 -5.25 1.46 -6.58
N HIS A 72 -5.20 2.79 -6.61
CA HIS A 72 -6.22 3.62 -5.99
C HIS A 72 -7.58 3.39 -6.62
N ALA A 73 -7.63 3.30 -7.95
CA ALA A 73 -8.88 3.06 -8.67
C ALA A 73 -9.51 1.73 -8.28
N GLN A 74 -8.70 0.78 -7.83
CA GLN A 74 -9.20 -0.52 -7.37
C GLN A 74 -9.54 -0.54 -5.88
N GLY A 75 -9.48 0.60 -5.22
CA GLY A 75 -9.90 0.72 -3.84
C GLY A 75 -8.80 0.54 -2.79
N CYS A 76 -7.55 0.46 -3.21
CA CYS A 76 -6.44 0.30 -2.29
C CYS A 76 -5.97 1.64 -1.74
N GLY A 77 -5.52 1.65 -0.48
CA GLY A 77 -4.70 2.75 0.02
C GLY A 77 -3.33 2.65 -0.65
N VAL A 78 -2.67 3.78 -0.85
CA VAL A 78 -1.40 3.81 -1.56
C VAL A 78 -0.34 4.58 -0.79
N ILE A 79 0.85 4.00 -0.70
CA ILE A 79 2.02 4.68 -0.14
C ILE A 79 3.13 4.60 -1.18
N LEU A 80 3.65 5.75 -1.57
CA LEU A 80 4.74 5.81 -2.54
C LEU A 80 6.08 5.95 -1.81
N THR A 81 7.12 5.33 -2.33
CA THR A 81 8.46 5.49 -1.78
C THR A 81 9.43 5.88 -2.89
N THR A 82 10.48 6.59 -2.54
CA THR A 82 11.55 6.92 -3.48
C THR A 82 12.83 7.23 -2.74
N GLY A 83 13.97 6.89 -3.36
CA GLY A 83 15.27 7.32 -2.89
C GLY A 83 15.79 8.56 -3.62
N ASP A 84 15.01 9.08 -4.53
CA ASP A 84 15.43 10.19 -5.39
C ASP A 84 14.65 11.46 -5.08
N HIS A 85 15.36 12.46 -4.53
CA HIS A 85 14.75 13.74 -4.17
C HIS A 85 14.13 14.48 -5.35
N ARG A 86 14.54 14.17 -6.56
CA ARG A 86 13.98 14.78 -7.76
C ARG A 86 12.51 14.43 -7.97
N HIS A 87 12.03 13.37 -7.33
CA HIS A 87 10.64 12.95 -7.45
C HIS A 87 9.70 13.66 -6.47
N VAL A 88 10.23 14.38 -5.50
CA VAL A 88 9.41 14.93 -4.41
C VAL A 88 8.30 15.84 -4.92
N GLU A 89 8.60 16.73 -5.85
CA GLU A 89 7.59 17.64 -6.38
C GLU A 89 6.43 16.89 -7.01
N ARG A 90 6.74 15.88 -7.82
CA ARG A 90 5.70 15.04 -8.44
C ARG A 90 4.90 14.27 -7.41
N LEU A 91 5.56 13.79 -6.37
CA LEU A 91 4.89 13.05 -5.30
C LEU A 91 3.92 13.95 -4.53
N GLU A 92 4.34 15.17 -4.22
CA GLU A 92 3.45 16.11 -3.55
C GLU A 92 2.26 16.49 -4.43
N GLU A 93 2.48 16.68 -5.71
CA GLU A 93 1.41 16.99 -6.65
C GLU A 93 0.42 15.84 -6.79
N SER A 94 0.87 14.60 -6.60
CA SER A 94 0.00 13.44 -6.70
C SER A 94 -1.06 13.38 -5.60
N GLY A 95 -0.80 14.04 -4.48
CA GLY A 95 -1.68 13.99 -3.32
C GLY A 95 -1.66 12.68 -2.56
N ARG A 96 -0.76 11.76 -2.91
CA ARG A 96 -0.63 10.47 -2.23
C ARG A 96 0.34 10.58 -1.08
N HIS A 97 0.20 9.68 -0.12
CA HIS A 97 1.21 9.53 0.92
C HIS A 97 2.53 9.09 0.31
N TYR A 98 3.63 9.65 0.76
CA TYR A 98 4.93 9.19 0.28
C TYR A 98 5.98 9.27 1.36
N LEU A 99 7.07 8.50 1.18
CA LEU A 99 8.20 8.47 2.09
C LEU A 99 9.49 8.49 1.28
N LEU A 100 10.47 9.24 1.76
CA LEU A 100 11.80 9.29 1.14
C LEU A 100 12.71 8.26 1.80
N LYS A 101 13.40 7.47 0.99
CA LYS A 101 14.41 6.52 1.49
C LYS A 101 15.69 7.28 1.83
N PRO A 102 16.40 6.91 2.90
CA PRO A 102 16.00 5.94 3.89
C PRO A 102 14.96 6.51 4.86
N PHE A 103 13.95 5.74 5.19
CA PHE A 103 12.95 6.17 6.17
C PHE A 103 12.91 5.18 7.34
N LYS A 104 12.39 5.64 8.46
CA LYS A 104 12.22 4.76 9.61
C LYS A 104 10.96 3.93 9.42
N LEU A 105 11.03 2.66 9.81
CA LEU A 105 9.87 1.79 9.71
C LEU A 105 8.69 2.32 10.51
N ARG A 106 8.96 3.02 11.62
CA ARG A 106 7.90 3.68 12.38
C ARG A 106 7.12 4.68 11.53
N ASN A 107 7.82 5.45 10.69
CA ASN A 107 7.14 6.42 9.83
C ASN A 107 6.25 5.73 8.82
N LEU A 108 6.70 4.61 8.27
CA LEU A 108 5.88 3.81 7.38
C LEU A 108 4.62 3.32 8.10
N MET A 109 4.79 2.78 9.32
CA MET A 109 3.66 2.26 10.07
C MET A 109 2.68 3.36 10.49
N ASP A 110 3.16 4.57 10.77
CA ASP A 110 2.29 5.70 11.06
C ASP A 110 1.39 6.04 9.87
N VAL A 111 1.94 6.02 8.65
CA VAL A 111 1.16 6.27 7.45
C VAL A 111 0.15 5.14 7.23
N VAL A 112 0.57 3.90 7.44
CA VAL A 112 -0.32 2.74 7.34
C VAL A 112 -1.52 2.91 8.27
N GLU A 113 -1.27 3.28 9.52
CA GLU A 113 -2.34 3.49 10.49
C GLU A 113 -3.33 4.58 10.07
N GLN A 114 -2.82 5.68 9.53
CA GLN A 114 -3.69 6.75 9.02
C GLN A 114 -4.62 6.24 7.93
N ILE A 115 -4.06 5.50 6.98
CA ILE A 115 -4.85 4.98 5.85
C ILE A 115 -5.89 3.99 6.34
N LEU A 116 -5.51 3.08 7.22
CA LEU A 116 -6.42 2.06 7.70
C LEU A 116 -7.54 2.63 8.55
N THR A 117 -7.27 3.67 9.30
CA THR A 117 -8.29 4.33 10.12
C THR A 117 -9.39 4.90 9.23
N LEU A 118 -9.02 5.60 8.16
CA LEU A 118 -9.99 6.16 7.22
C LEU A 118 -10.73 5.06 6.47
N ALA A 119 -10.02 4.05 6.00
CA ALA A 119 -10.62 2.94 5.27
C ALA A 119 -11.61 2.16 6.15
N SER A 120 -11.29 1.98 7.42
CA SER A 120 -12.17 1.30 8.34
C SER A 120 -13.48 2.04 8.53
N MET A 121 -13.43 3.36 8.64
CA MET A 121 -14.61 4.18 8.76
C MET A 121 -15.48 4.08 7.51
N GLU A 122 -14.88 4.14 6.34
CA GLU A 122 -15.63 4.00 5.09
C GLU A 122 -16.23 2.62 4.94
N CYS A 123 -15.49 1.59 5.31
CA CYS A 123 -15.98 0.22 5.26
C CYS A 123 -17.18 0.01 6.17
N VAL A 124 -17.13 0.58 7.36
CA VAL A 124 -18.26 0.49 8.30
C VAL A 124 -19.52 1.10 7.70
N ARG A 125 -19.39 2.26 7.07
CA ARG A 125 -20.55 2.91 6.46
C ARG A 125 -21.14 2.09 5.32
N ARG A 126 -20.29 1.52 4.47
CA ARG A 126 -20.77 0.69 3.37
C ARG A 126 -21.42 -0.58 3.86
N LYS A 127 -20.87 -1.18 4.91
CA LYS A 127 -21.44 -2.39 5.50
C LYS A 127 -22.85 -2.14 6.02
N HIS A 128 -23.07 -0.99 6.64
CA HIS A 128 -24.39 -0.63 7.11
C HIS A 128 -25.40 -0.59 5.98
N ARG A 129 -25.00 -0.10 4.80
CA ARG A 129 -25.91 0.02 3.67
C ARG A 129 -26.18 -1.30 2.98
N ASP A 130 -25.23 -2.18 2.90
CA ASP A 130 -25.37 -3.41 2.13
C ASP A 130 -25.52 -4.66 2.97
N GLY A 131 -25.79 -4.50 4.25
CA GLY A 131 -26.04 -5.63 5.10
C GLY A 131 -24.82 -6.31 5.65
N SER A 132 -23.69 -5.73 5.44
CA SER A 132 -22.46 -6.14 6.06
C SER A 132 -22.08 -7.60 5.98
N ARG A 133 -21.11 -7.91 5.24
CA ARG A 133 -20.54 -9.25 5.24
C ARG A 133 -19.18 -9.33 5.90
N PHE A 134 -18.68 -8.23 6.46
CA PHE A 134 -17.44 -8.26 7.17
C PHE A 134 -17.67 -8.51 8.64
N PRO A 135 -16.77 -9.21 9.30
CA PRO A 135 -16.86 -9.32 10.74
C PRO A 135 -16.59 -7.97 11.38
N ALA A 136 -17.17 -7.77 12.55
CA ALA A 136 -16.86 -6.59 13.32
C ALA A 136 -15.38 -6.59 13.63
N ARG A 137 -14.78 -5.42 13.64
CA ARG A 137 -13.38 -5.33 14.02
C ARG A 137 -13.30 -5.52 15.52
N GLY A 138 -12.65 -6.58 15.89
CA GLY A 138 -12.56 -6.93 17.29
C GLY A 138 -11.51 -6.12 18.01
N GLY A 139 -11.81 -5.77 19.17
CA GLY A 139 -10.91 -5.07 20.07
C GLY A 139 -10.59 -3.71 19.59
#